data_2445899eee7247f4720dcd98dc180108
#
_entry.id   2445899eee7247f4720dcd98dc180108
#
_cell.length_a   1.000
_cell.length_b   1.000
_cell.length_c   1.000
_cell.angle_alpha   90.00
_cell.angle_beta   90.00
_cell.angle_gamma   90.00
#
_symmetry.space_group_name_H-M   'P 1'
#
loop_
_entity.id
_entity.type
_entity.pdbx_description
1 polymer ?
#
loop_
_entity_poly.entity_id
_entity_poly.type
_entity_poly.pdbx_seq_one_letter_code
_entity_poly.pdbx_strand_id
1 'polypeptide(L)'
;MQYINGLGMRLVAHADSVKTPFHFYLINNDEINAFAFFGGNVVLHSALFRYSDNESQLASVMAHEISHVTQRHLARAMEDQKRNAPLTWVGALGSILLAMASPQAGMAALTGTLAGTRQGMISFTQQNEQEADRIGIQVLQRSGFDPQAMPSFLEKLLDQARYSSRPPEILLTHPLPESRLSDARNRANQMRPVVVQSSQDFYMAKVRTLGMYNSGRNQLTSDLLDALAKGNVREKNAAQYGQALQAMEASKYDEARKALQPLLASAPDNPWYLDLATDIDLGQKKATDAINRLKGAKDIRNNPVLQLNLANAYLQGGQPGEAVTILNRYTFNNKDDQNGWELLAQAQGQLGNRDQELAARAEGLALAGRLDQAISLLSSASSQVKLGSLQQARYDARIDQLRGLQQRFKPYEKM
;
A
#
# COMPACT_ATOMS: atom_id res chain seq x y z
N MET A 1 -2.03 -3.90 -2.58
CA MET A 1 -2.44 -2.47 -2.58
C MET A 1 -3.93 -2.28 -2.90
N GLN A 2 -4.49 -2.91 -3.95
CA GLN A 2 -5.91 -2.74 -4.34
C GLN A 2 -6.89 -3.00 -3.18
N TYR A 3 -6.71 -4.07 -2.41
CA TYR A 3 -7.53 -4.39 -1.24
C TYR A 3 -7.49 -3.28 -0.18
N ILE A 4 -6.29 -2.81 0.21
CA ILE A 4 -6.13 -1.77 1.24
C ILE A 4 -6.77 -0.45 0.79
N ASN A 5 -6.58 -0.07 -0.48
CA ASN A 5 -7.23 1.11 -1.03
C ASN A 5 -8.76 0.96 -1.05
N GLY A 6 -9.27 -0.20 -1.43
CA GLY A 6 -10.71 -0.48 -1.42
C GLY A 6 -11.32 -0.39 0.00
N LEU A 7 -10.66 -1.03 0.98
CA LEU A 7 -11.06 -0.98 2.38
C LEU A 7 -11.00 0.45 2.93
N GLY A 8 -9.89 1.14 2.68
CA GLY A 8 -9.69 2.52 3.13
C GLY A 8 -10.71 3.49 2.54
N MET A 9 -10.95 3.42 1.24
CA MET A 9 -11.94 4.28 0.58
C MET A 9 -13.38 3.99 1.04
N ARG A 10 -13.70 2.73 1.36
CA ARG A 10 -14.98 2.40 2.00
C ARG A 10 -15.15 3.09 3.36
N LEU A 11 -14.10 3.12 4.17
CA LEU A 11 -14.11 3.83 5.47
C LEU A 11 -14.19 5.34 5.27
N VAL A 12 -13.41 5.91 4.35
CA VAL A 12 -13.43 7.35 4.02
C VAL A 12 -14.81 7.82 3.55
N ALA A 13 -15.52 7.00 2.78
CA ALA A 13 -16.86 7.32 2.30
C ALA A 13 -17.90 7.49 3.43
N HIS A 14 -17.60 6.96 4.63
CA HIS A 14 -18.47 7.07 5.82
C HIS A 14 -17.84 7.96 6.92
N ALA A 15 -16.73 8.60 6.64
CA ALA A 15 -16.09 9.55 7.54
C ALA A 15 -16.62 10.97 7.33
N ASP A 16 -16.80 11.69 8.42
CA ASP A 16 -17.21 13.10 8.39
C ASP A 16 -15.98 14.00 8.12
N SER A 17 -16.22 15.20 7.57
CA SER A 17 -15.20 16.26 7.43
C SER A 17 -13.99 15.89 6.53
N VAL A 18 -14.19 15.05 5.55
CA VAL A 18 -13.17 14.72 4.55
C VAL A 18 -12.89 15.96 3.67
N LYS A 19 -11.68 16.53 3.81
CA LYS A 19 -11.25 17.75 3.08
C LYS A 19 -10.09 17.52 2.13
N THR A 20 -9.44 16.35 2.23
CA THR A 20 -8.27 15.98 1.42
C THR A 20 -8.50 14.61 0.80
N PRO A 21 -7.96 14.32 -0.38
CA PRO A 21 -7.94 12.96 -0.90
C PRO A 21 -7.17 12.05 0.05
N PHE A 22 -7.52 10.76 0.08
CA PHE A 22 -6.82 9.76 0.87
C PHE A 22 -6.00 8.83 -0.02
N HIS A 23 -4.81 8.46 0.48
CA HIS A 23 -3.89 7.51 -0.13
C HIS A 23 -3.45 6.51 0.93
N PHE A 24 -3.52 5.22 0.60
CA PHE A 24 -3.16 4.14 1.52
C PHE A 24 -1.91 3.43 1.03
N TYR A 25 -0.99 3.14 1.94
CA TYR A 25 0.30 2.52 1.67
C TYR A 25 0.52 1.32 2.60
N LEU A 26 1.22 0.32 2.10
CA LEU A 26 1.67 -0.83 2.88
C LEU A 26 3.19 -0.88 2.87
N ILE A 27 3.78 -0.88 4.06
CA ILE A 27 5.23 -1.04 4.24
C ILE A 27 5.51 -2.46 4.73
N ASN A 28 6.54 -3.09 4.16
CA ASN A 28 7.08 -4.33 4.70
C ASN A 28 7.81 -4.05 6.02
N ASN A 29 7.13 -4.30 7.12
CA ASN A 29 7.69 -4.16 8.46
C ASN A 29 7.02 -5.17 9.39
N ASP A 30 7.79 -5.86 10.24
CA ASP A 30 7.31 -6.88 11.18
C ASP A 30 6.89 -6.32 12.55
N GLU A 31 7.06 -5.03 12.79
CA GLU A 31 6.52 -4.31 13.95
C GLU A 31 5.09 -3.81 13.67
N ILE A 32 4.22 -3.93 14.68
CA ILE A 32 2.84 -3.45 14.58
C ILE A 32 2.86 -1.93 14.58
N ASN A 33 2.47 -1.32 13.47
CA ASN A 33 2.30 0.12 13.37
C ASN A 33 1.34 0.50 12.25
N ALA A 34 0.70 1.66 12.42
CA ALA A 34 0.05 2.44 11.39
C ALA A 34 0.23 3.91 11.74
N PHE A 35 0.21 4.78 10.78
CA PHE A 35 0.24 6.21 11.02
C PHE A 35 -0.33 6.99 9.84
N ALA A 36 -0.88 8.15 10.14
CA ALA A 36 -1.33 9.10 9.14
C ALA A 36 -0.41 10.33 9.11
N PHE A 37 -0.23 10.90 7.93
CA PHE A 37 0.49 12.15 7.76
C PHE A 37 -0.20 13.09 6.77
N PHE A 38 0.36 14.30 6.54
CA PHE A 38 -0.29 15.33 5.74
C PHE A 38 -0.69 14.85 4.34
N GLY A 39 -1.76 15.44 3.81
CA GLY A 39 -2.27 15.13 2.48
C GLY A 39 -3.19 13.91 2.44
N GLY A 40 -3.67 13.42 3.60
CA GLY A 40 -4.54 12.24 3.67
C GLY A 40 -3.81 10.91 3.44
N ASN A 41 -2.50 10.88 3.66
CA ASN A 41 -1.70 9.69 3.52
C ASN A 41 -1.79 8.82 4.77
N VAL A 42 -2.15 7.56 4.61
CA VAL A 42 -2.25 6.55 5.67
C VAL A 42 -1.33 5.38 5.35
N VAL A 43 -0.45 5.07 6.26
CA VAL A 43 0.56 4.01 6.12
C VAL A 43 0.25 2.88 7.08
N LEU A 44 0.29 1.66 6.58
CA LEU A 44 0.08 0.43 7.32
C LEU A 44 1.34 -0.42 7.26
N HIS A 45 1.77 -0.99 8.37
CA HIS A 45 2.80 -2.03 8.38
C HIS A 45 2.19 -3.39 8.06
N SER A 46 2.93 -4.23 7.35
CA SER A 46 2.50 -5.59 6.97
C SER A 46 2.18 -6.47 8.18
N ALA A 47 2.81 -6.21 9.33
CA ALA A 47 2.52 -6.88 10.59
C ALA A 47 1.04 -6.81 11.00
N LEU A 48 0.30 -5.77 10.62
CA LEU A 48 -1.12 -5.64 10.93
C LEU A 48 -1.95 -6.79 10.37
N PHE A 49 -1.58 -7.33 9.21
CA PHE A 49 -2.25 -8.52 8.65
C PHE A 49 -2.06 -9.76 9.52
N ARG A 50 -0.91 -9.91 10.15
CA ARG A 50 -0.65 -11.01 11.07
C ARG A 50 -1.45 -10.86 12.36
N TYR A 51 -1.51 -9.65 12.92
CA TYR A 51 -2.12 -9.38 14.21
C TYR A 51 -3.64 -9.19 14.16
N SER A 52 -4.22 -8.83 13.02
CA SER A 52 -5.67 -8.73 12.87
C SER A 52 -6.28 -10.13 12.73
N ASP A 53 -7.16 -10.52 13.65
CA ASP A 53 -7.87 -11.80 13.60
C ASP A 53 -8.95 -11.80 12.51
N ASN A 54 -9.54 -10.63 12.28
CA ASN A 54 -10.60 -10.42 11.29
C ASN A 54 -10.47 -9.05 10.60
N GLU A 55 -11.26 -8.87 9.53
CA GLU A 55 -11.26 -7.67 8.73
C GLU A 55 -11.67 -6.42 9.50
N SER A 56 -12.60 -6.56 10.46
CA SER A 56 -13.05 -5.43 11.28
C SER A 56 -11.94 -4.90 12.19
N GLN A 57 -11.01 -5.74 12.66
CA GLN A 57 -9.83 -5.29 13.42
C GLN A 57 -8.88 -4.48 12.53
N LEU A 58 -8.58 -4.93 11.31
CA LEU A 58 -7.77 -4.16 10.37
C LEU A 58 -8.46 -2.83 10.01
N ALA A 59 -9.77 -2.88 9.73
CA ALA A 59 -10.59 -1.72 9.46
C ALA A 59 -10.60 -0.73 10.65
N SER A 60 -10.54 -1.22 11.90
CA SER A 60 -10.52 -0.36 13.09
C SER A 60 -9.25 0.48 13.17
N VAL A 61 -8.10 -0.10 12.86
CA VAL A 61 -6.82 0.63 12.79
C VAL A 61 -6.90 1.70 11.69
N MET A 62 -7.38 1.33 10.51
CA MET A 62 -7.51 2.28 9.41
C MET A 62 -8.51 3.42 9.72
N ALA A 63 -9.63 3.11 10.38
CA ALA A 63 -10.62 4.10 10.79
C ALA A 63 -10.05 5.08 11.83
N HIS A 64 -9.20 4.60 12.73
CA HIS A 64 -8.47 5.42 13.69
C HIS A 64 -7.54 6.40 12.97
N GLU A 65 -6.72 5.94 12.01
CA GLU A 65 -5.82 6.79 11.24
C GLU A 65 -6.58 7.82 10.36
N ILE A 66 -7.66 7.40 9.71
CA ILE A 66 -8.55 8.30 8.97
C ILE A 66 -9.11 9.39 9.89
N SER A 67 -9.43 9.04 11.14
CA SER A 67 -9.93 10.01 12.13
C SER A 67 -8.88 11.04 12.51
N HIS A 68 -7.61 10.64 12.64
CA HIS A 68 -6.51 11.60 12.85
C HIS A 68 -6.42 12.64 11.73
N VAL A 69 -6.61 12.23 10.47
CA VAL A 69 -6.59 13.13 9.31
C VAL A 69 -7.81 14.05 9.29
N THR A 70 -9.03 13.49 9.44
CA THR A 70 -10.28 14.27 9.36
C THR A 70 -10.41 15.27 10.50
N GLN A 71 -9.89 14.95 11.68
CA GLN A 71 -9.83 15.84 12.85
C GLN A 71 -8.60 16.75 12.85
N ARG A 72 -7.72 16.64 11.84
CA ARG A 72 -6.54 17.50 11.68
C ARG A 72 -5.58 17.46 12.89
N HIS A 73 -5.46 16.29 13.57
CA HIS A 73 -4.66 16.16 14.79
C HIS A 73 -3.21 16.58 14.57
N LEU A 74 -2.59 16.13 13.46
CA LEU A 74 -1.22 16.47 13.11
C LEU A 74 -1.05 17.99 12.87
N ALA A 75 -2.00 18.59 12.14
CA ALA A 75 -1.94 20.04 11.88
C ALA A 75 -2.10 20.86 13.16
N ARG A 76 -3.02 20.46 14.05
CA ARG A 76 -3.19 21.10 15.38
C ARG A 76 -1.92 20.97 16.23
N ALA A 77 -1.35 19.78 16.31
CA ALA A 77 -0.10 19.55 17.03
C ALA A 77 1.06 20.45 16.54
N MET A 78 1.14 20.64 15.23
CA MET A 78 2.17 21.54 14.64
C MET A 78 1.89 23.01 14.89
N GLU A 79 0.63 23.44 14.83
CA GLU A 79 0.24 24.80 15.18
C GLU A 79 0.62 25.14 16.63
N ASP A 80 0.35 24.22 17.57
CA ASP A 80 0.70 24.37 18.98
C ASP A 80 2.21 24.43 19.21
N GLN A 81 2.98 23.59 18.50
CA GLN A 81 4.43 23.58 18.60
C GLN A 81 5.09 24.80 17.95
N LYS A 82 4.57 25.27 16.80
CA LYS A 82 5.04 26.50 16.17
C LYS A 82 4.91 27.71 17.10
N ARG A 83 3.92 27.69 17.99
CA ARG A 83 3.75 28.72 19.04
C ARG A 83 4.78 28.58 20.16
N ASN A 84 5.23 27.36 20.47
CA ASN A 84 6.02 27.05 21.66
C ASN A 84 7.52 26.83 21.42
N ALA A 85 7.94 26.44 20.18
CA ALA A 85 9.36 26.19 19.85
C ALA A 85 9.64 26.35 18.33
N PRO A 86 10.10 27.55 17.90
CA PRO A 86 10.15 27.84 16.45
C PRO A 86 11.31 27.23 15.66
N LEU A 87 12.35 26.62 16.24
CA LEU A 87 13.58 26.27 15.51
C LEU A 87 13.84 24.81 15.18
N THR A 88 13.20 23.84 15.84
CA THR A 88 13.54 22.41 15.68
C THR A 88 12.68 21.63 14.65
N TRP A 89 11.68 22.26 14.07
CA TRP A 89 10.62 21.59 13.29
C TRP A 89 10.75 21.69 11.78
N VAL A 90 11.67 22.48 11.29
CA VAL A 90 11.76 22.76 9.86
C VAL A 90 12.24 21.54 9.06
N GLY A 91 13.02 20.66 9.67
CA GLY A 91 13.48 19.44 9.02
C GLY A 91 12.40 18.35 8.86
N ALA A 92 11.54 18.20 9.88
CA ALA A 92 10.39 17.29 9.81
C ALA A 92 9.35 17.76 8.77
N LEU A 93 9.18 19.08 8.61
CA LEU A 93 8.34 19.68 7.57
C LEU A 93 8.84 19.40 6.15
N GLY A 94 10.14 19.34 5.94
CA GLY A 94 10.73 19.07 4.63
C GLY A 94 10.35 17.69 4.07
N SER A 95 10.49 16.66 4.89
CA SER A 95 10.09 15.29 4.50
C SER A 95 8.59 15.14 4.27
N ILE A 96 7.78 15.88 5.03
CA ILE A 96 6.31 15.89 4.90
C ILE A 96 5.86 16.62 3.64
N LEU A 97 6.51 17.72 3.28
CA LEU A 97 6.22 18.45 2.04
C LEU A 97 6.66 17.66 0.78
N LEU A 98 7.73 16.88 0.91
CA LEU A 98 8.13 15.92 -0.14
C LEU A 98 7.01 14.87 -0.36
N ALA A 99 6.40 14.38 0.72
CA ALA A 99 5.26 13.46 0.65
C ALA A 99 4.01 14.06 -0.01
N MET A 100 3.79 15.38 0.15
CA MET A 100 2.66 16.07 -0.49
C MET A 100 2.85 16.27 -2.00
N ALA A 101 4.09 16.35 -2.47
CA ALA A 101 4.39 16.58 -3.89
C ALA A 101 4.51 15.28 -4.70
N SER A 102 4.90 14.21 -4.05
CA SER A 102 4.93 12.85 -4.60
C SER A 102 4.74 11.87 -3.44
N PRO A 103 3.60 11.17 -3.36
CA PRO A 103 3.33 10.19 -2.29
C PRO A 103 4.45 9.15 -2.14
N GLN A 104 5.06 8.73 -3.24
CA GLN A 104 6.16 7.74 -3.22
C GLN A 104 7.51 8.33 -2.82
N ALA A 105 7.81 9.58 -3.21
CA ALA A 105 9.00 10.30 -2.74
C ALA A 105 8.90 10.60 -1.24
N GLY A 106 7.71 10.90 -0.75
CA GLY A 106 7.44 11.03 0.66
C GLY A 106 7.64 9.74 1.43
N MET A 107 7.26 8.60 0.85
CA MET A 107 7.52 7.29 1.44
C MET A 107 9.02 6.96 1.49
N ALA A 108 9.79 7.26 0.43
CA ALA A 108 11.23 7.07 0.42
C ALA A 108 11.94 7.99 1.44
N ALA A 109 11.48 9.24 1.58
CA ALA A 109 12.00 10.18 2.57
C ALA A 109 11.61 9.78 4.00
N LEU A 110 10.38 9.31 4.22
CA LEU A 110 9.92 8.81 5.51
C LEU A 110 10.67 7.54 5.94
N THR A 111 10.88 6.58 5.06
CA THR A 111 11.66 5.38 5.38
C THR A 111 13.13 5.71 5.68
N GLY A 112 13.71 6.68 4.98
CA GLY A 112 15.07 7.18 5.25
C GLY A 112 15.19 7.96 6.57
N THR A 113 14.22 8.79 6.92
CA THR A 113 14.21 9.58 8.15
C THR A 113 13.76 8.79 9.38
N LEU A 114 12.82 7.86 9.25
CA LEU A 114 12.39 6.97 10.33
C LEU A 114 13.49 5.98 10.75
N ALA A 115 14.36 5.57 9.83
CA ALA A 115 15.53 4.76 10.16
C ALA A 115 16.60 5.53 10.97
N GLY A 116 16.61 6.86 10.87
CA GLY A 116 17.64 7.72 11.48
C GLY A 116 17.28 8.34 12.83
N THR A 117 16.02 8.55 13.17
CA THR A 117 15.65 9.23 14.41
C THR A 117 14.36 8.69 15.04
N ARG A 118 14.51 7.84 16.05
CA ARG A 118 13.42 7.50 17.01
C ARG A 118 12.83 8.74 17.71
N GLN A 119 13.39 9.90 17.53
CA GLN A 119 13.05 11.14 18.20
C GLN A 119 12.11 12.05 17.40
N GLY A 120 11.77 11.69 16.15
CA GLY A 120 10.92 12.50 15.26
C GLY A 120 9.45 12.06 15.17
N MET A 121 9.06 10.99 15.86
CA MET A 121 7.66 10.57 15.86
C MET A 121 6.82 11.51 16.73
N ILE A 122 5.80 12.13 16.13
CA ILE A 122 4.84 12.95 16.87
C ILE A 122 3.96 12.01 17.69
N SER A 123 4.11 12.05 19.01
CA SER A 123 3.16 11.39 19.92
C SER A 123 1.91 12.26 20.03
N PHE A 124 0.76 11.69 19.77
CA PHE A 124 -0.52 12.37 19.95
C PHE A 124 -0.88 12.47 21.43
N THR A 125 -1.64 13.51 21.79
CA THR A 125 -2.15 13.65 23.15
C THR A 125 -3.24 12.59 23.43
N GLN A 126 -3.44 12.24 24.70
CA GLN A 126 -4.54 11.34 25.09
C GLN A 126 -5.91 11.80 24.58
N GLN A 127 -6.13 13.12 24.52
CA GLN A 127 -7.38 13.69 24.00
C GLN A 127 -7.54 13.43 22.50
N ASN A 128 -6.45 13.59 21.71
CA ASN A 128 -6.47 13.29 20.28
C ASN A 128 -6.75 11.80 20.03
N GLU A 129 -6.14 10.94 20.84
CA GLU A 129 -6.35 9.49 20.75
C GLU A 129 -7.80 9.09 21.08
N GLN A 130 -8.36 9.62 22.16
CA GLN A 130 -9.77 9.39 22.52
C GLN A 130 -10.74 9.93 21.46
N GLU A 131 -10.42 11.09 20.86
CA GLU A 131 -11.21 11.65 19.76
C GLU A 131 -11.13 10.74 18.53
N ALA A 132 -9.93 10.25 18.17
CA ALA A 132 -9.74 9.35 17.04
C ALA A 132 -10.45 8.00 17.23
N ASP A 133 -10.40 7.42 18.44
CA ASP A 133 -11.14 6.19 18.77
C ASP A 133 -12.65 6.40 18.66
N ARG A 134 -13.15 7.48 19.25
CA ARG A 134 -14.58 7.80 19.25
C ARG A 134 -15.14 7.93 17.83
N ILE A 135 -14.44 8.66 16.97
CA ILE A 135 -14.84 8.88 15.59
C ILE A 135 -14.62 7.62 14.76
N GLY A 136 -13.49 6.93 14.96
CA GLY A 136 -13.17 5.68 14.29
C GLY A 136 -14.18 4.58 14.51
N ILE A 137 -14.70 4.42 15.74
CA ILE A 137 -15.78 3.46 16.06
C ILE A 137 -17.06 3.81 15.29
N GLN A 138 -17.40 5.10 15.15
CA GLN A 138 -18.57 5.53 14.37
C GLN A 138 -18.39 5.25 12.87
N VAL A 139 -17.17 5.50 12.35
CA VAL A 139 -16.83 5.18 10.95
C VAL A 139 -16.94 3.68 10.71
N LEU A 140 -16.44 2.84 11.62
CA LEU A 140 -16.58 1.38 11.55
C LEU A 140 -18.05 0.97 11.41
N GLN A 141 -18.89 1.43 12.32
CA GLN A 141 -20.32 1.08 12.33
C GLN A 141 -21.03 1.51 11.05
N ARG A 142 -20.81 2.76 10.60
CA ARG A 142 -21.39 3.29 9.36
C ARG A 142 -20.91 2.54 8.12
N SER A 143 -19.66 2.05 8.15
CA SER A 143 -19.07 1.25 7.07
C SER A 143 -19.50 -0.22 7.11
N GLY A 144 -20.34 -0.62 8.08
CA GLY A 144 -20.84 -1.99 8.24
C GLY A 144 -19.80 -2.96 8.79
N PHE A 145 -18.82 -2.48 9.57
CA PHE A 145 -17.89 -3.28 10.34
C PHE A 145 -18.31 -3.36 11.81
N ASP A 146 -17.78 -4.34 12.53
CA ASP A 146 -18.07 -4.54 13.95
C ASP A 146 -17.40 -3.45 14.81
N PRO A 147 -18.16 -2.61 15.55
CA PRO A 147 -17.61 -1.60 16.44
C PRO A 147 -16.74 -2.19 17.56
N GLN A 148 -17.00 -3.45 17.98
CA GLN A 148 -16.24 -4.14 19.02
C GLN A 148 -14.82 -4.51 18.57
N ALA A 149 -14.54 -4.43 17.27
CA ALA A 149 -13.22 -4.73 16.74
C ALA A 149 -12.15 -3.75 17.23
N MET A 150 -12.49 -2.47 17.43
CA MET A 150 -11.51 -1.50 17.95
C MET A 150 -11.10 -1.80 19.40
N PRO A 151 -12.00 -1.91 20.41
CA PRO A 151 -11.57 -2.27 21.76
C PRO A 151 -10.88 -3.65 21.80
N SER A 152 -11.30 -4.61 20.98
CA SER A 152 -10.65 -5.91 20.87
C SER A 152 -9.19 -5.80 20.38
N PHE A 153 -8.93 -4.96 19.38
CA PHE A 153 -7.57 -4.73 18.89
C PHE A 153 -6.70 -3.98 19.90
N LEU A 154 -7.26 -2.96 20.57
CA LEU A 154 -6.58 -2.22 21.64
C LEU A 154 -6.20 -3.15 22.82
N GLU A 155 -7.07 -4.07 23.19
CA GLU A 155 -6.78 -5.09 24.23
C GLU A 155 -5.61 -5.97 23.83
N LYS A 156 -5.56 -6.47 22.59
CA LYS A 156 -4.43 -7.24 22.07
C LYS A 156 -3.12 -6.45 22.13
N LEU A 157 -3.13 -5.15 21.83
CA LEU A 157 -1.94 -4.29 21.94
C LEU A 157 -1.46 -4.17 23.40
N LEU A 158 -2.39 -4.00 24.36
CA LEU A 158 -2.04 -3.93 25.77
C LEU A 158 -1.47 -5.25 26.28
N ASP A 159 -2.09 -6.37 25.93
CA ASP A 159 -1.59 -7.69 26.32
C ASP A 159 -0.20 -7.94 25.76
N GLN A 160 0.04 -7.59 24.50
CA GLN A 160 1.37 -7.70 23.94
C GLN A 160 2.39 -6.80 24.64
N ALA A 161 2.01 -5.59 25.01
CA ALA A 161 2.90 -4.68 25.75
C ALA A 161 3.26 -5.22 27.16
N ARG A 162 2.31 -5.91 27.81
CA ARG A 162 2.54 -6.52 29.14
C ARG A 162 3.51 -7.70 29.11
N TYR A 163 3.49 -8.48 28.02
CA TYR A 163 4.28 -9.72 27.92
C TYR A 163 5.53 -9.58 27.04
N SER A 164 5.78 -8.41 26.47
CA SER A 164 6.95 -8.15 25.61
C SER A 164 7.96 -7.28 26.32
N SER A 165 9.25 -7.59 26.13
CA SER A 165 10.34 -6.71 26.57
C SER A 165 10.38 -5.37 25.84
N ARG A 166 9.70 -5.27 24.71
CA ARG A 166 9.53 -4.04 23.92
C ARG A 166 8.06 -3.87 23.56
N PRO A 167 7.42 -2.74 23.94
CA PRO A 167 6.05 -2.48 23.55
C PRO A 167 5.96 -2.36 22.02
N PRO A 168 4.80 -2.68 21.41
CA PRO A 168 4.54 -2.43 20.00
C PRO A 168 4.84 -0.99 19.60
N GLU A 169 5.44 -0.79 18.42
CA GLU A 169 5.86 0.55 17.96
C GLU A 169 4.69 1.54 17.90
N ILE A 170 3.50 1.08 17.54
CA ILE A 170 2.27 1.88 17.51
C ILE A 170 1.98 2.56 18.86
N LEU A 171 2.36 1.96 20.00
CA LEU A 171 2.13 2.54 21.32
C LEU A 171 3.08 3.71 21.65
N LEU A 172 4.15 3.90 20.88
CA LEU A 172 5.06 5.03 21.00
C LEU A 172 4.44 6.31 20.39
N THR A 173 3.65 6.16 19.35
CA THR A 173 2.95 7.27 18.66
C THR A 173 1.53 7.44 19.17
N HIS A 174 0.89 6.35 19.59
CA HIS A 174 -0.50 6.27 20.05
C HIS A 174 -0.55 5.70 21.48
N PRO A 175 -0.27 6.51 22.52
CA PRO A 175 -0.27 6.05 23.90
C PRO A 175 -1.63 5.42 24.28
N LEU A 176 -1.58 4.26 24.91
CA LEU A 176 -2.77 3.47 25.25
C LEU A 176 -2.86 3.26 26.77
N PRO A 177 -3.32 4.26 27.55
CA PRO A 177 -3.69 4.05 28.95
C PRO A 177 -4.96 3.18 29.05
N GLU A 178 -5.13 2.48 30.18
CA GLU A 178 -6.32 1.61 30.42
C GLU A 178 -7.65 2.37 30.30
N SER A 179 -7.66 3.67 30.61
CA SER A 179 -8.82 4.53 30.45
C SER A 179 -9.30 4.64 29.00
N ARG A 180 -8.38 4.61 28.04
CA ARG A 180 -8.71 4.67 26.59
C ARG A 180 -9.42 3.38 26.14
N LEU A 181 -8.92 2.22 26.56
CA LEU A 181 -9.58 0.94 26.28
C LEU A 181 -10.98 0.88 26.91
N SER A 182 -11.11 1.34 28.15
CA SER A 182 -12.41 1.37 28.85
C SER A 182 -13.43 2.30 28.15
N ASP A 183 -13.01 3.47 27.68
CA ASP A 183 -13.86 4.40 26.91
C ASP A 183 -14.29 3.77 25.55
N ALA A 184 -13.36 3.17 24.84
CA ALA A 184 -13.65 2.49 23.56
C ALA A 184 -14.66 1.35 23.75
N ARG A 185 -14.51 0.53 24.80
CA ARG A 185 -15.47 -0.55 25.14
C ARG A 185 -16.86 0.01 25.47
N ASN A 186 -16.94 1.04 26.31
CA ASN A 186 -18.21 1.65 26.69
C ASN A 186 -18.95 2.19 25.47
N ARG A 187 -18.24 2.83 24.53
CA ARG A 187 -18.84 3.36 23.30
C ARG A 187 -19.31 2.24 22.37
N ALA A 188 -18.46 1.25 22.13
CA ALA A 188 -18.81 0.11 21.28
C ALA A 188 -20.01 -0.66 21.83
N ASN A 189 -20.13 -0.82 23.18
CA ASN A 189 -21.27 -1.47 23.84
C ASN A 189 -22.61 -0.71 23.69
N GLN A 190 -22.57 0.59 23.44
CA GLN A 190 -23.77 1.41 23.18
C GLN A 190 -24.25 1.30 21.72
N MET A 191 -23.42 0.71 20.84
CA MET A 191 -23.77 0.53 19.43
C MET A 191 -24.46 -0.81 19.21
N ARG A 192 -25.20 -0.91 18.11
CA ARG A 192 -25.82 -2.19 17.73
C ARG A 192 -24.74 -3.20 17.40
N PRO A 193 -24.78 -4.41 17.98
CA PRO A 193 -23.88 -5.49 17.60
C PRO A 193 -24.02 -5.80 16.10
N VAL A 194 -22.91 -5.95 15.42
CA VAL A 194 -22.87 -6.32 14.00
C VAL A 194 -22.05 -7.58 13.87
N VAL A 195 -22.65 -8.66 13.42
CA VAL A 195 -21.93 -9.89 13.11
C VAL A 195 -21.46 -9.82 11.66
N VAL A 196 -20.20 -9.49 11.47
CA VAL A 196 -19.58 -9.37 10.13
C VAL A 196 -18.56 -10.48 9.93
N GLN A 197 -18.77 -11.27 8.90
CA GLN A 197 -17.74 -12.19 8.45
C GLN A 197 -16.72 -11.43 7.60
N SER A 198 -15.43 -11.68 7.85
CA SER A 198 -14.35 -11.14 7.01
C SER A 198 -14.54 -11.54 5.54
N SER A 199 -14.21 -10.62 4.66
CA SER A 199 -14.31 -10.85 3.22
C SER A 199 -13.29 -11.90 2.74
N GLN A 200 -13.55 -12.50 1.56
CA GLN A 200 -12.56 -13.36 0.91
C GLN A 200 -11.26 -12.59 0.64
N ASP A 201 -11.38 -11.32 0.23
CA ASP A 201 -10.25 -10.45 -0.08
C ASP A 201 -9.37 -10.15 1.14
N PHE A 202 -9.95 -10.04 2.33
CA PHE A 202 -9.17 -9.93 3.57
C PHE A 202 -8.24 -11.12 3.78
N TYR A 203 -8.79 -12.33 3.67
CA TYR A 203 -7.98 -13.52 3.87
C TYR A 203 -6.93 -13.71 2.77
N MET A 204 -7.27 -13.38 1.51
CA MET A 204 -6.30 -13.41 0.40
C MET A 204 -5.19 -12.38 0.62
N ALA A 205 -5.53 -11.14 1.01
CA ALA A 205 -4.57 -10.10 1.31
C ALA A 205 -3.65 -10.50 2.48
N LYS A 206 -4.21 -11.09 3.54
CA LYS A 206 -3.46 -11.60 4.70
C LYS A 206 -2.44 -12.65 4.26
N VAL A 207 -2.88 -13.68 3.56
CA VAL A 207 -2.01 -14.77 3.11
C VAL A 207 -0.96 -14.27 2.12
N ARG A 208 -1.35 -13.45 1.13
CA ARG A 208 -0.42 -12.88 0.14
C ARG A 208 0.63 -11.99 0.79
N THR A 209 0.22 -11.14 1.73
CA THR A 209 1.15 -10.24 2.44
C THR A 209 2.17 -11.02 3.26
N LEU A 210 1.73 -12.04 4.00
CA LEU A 210 2.62 -12.88 4.81
C LEU A 210 3.53 -13.78 3.95
N GLY A 211 3.09 -14.17 2.76
CA GLY A 211 3.91 -14.92 1.81
C GLY A 211 4.97 -14.04 1.16
N MET A 212 4.58 -12.90 0.61
CA MET A 212 5.50 -11.99 -0.11
C MET A 212 6.53 -11.33 0.82
N TYR A 213 6.12 -10.93 2.02
CA TYR A 213 6.97 -10.25 3.01
C TYR A 213 7.50 -11.23 4.05
N ASN A 214 7.96 -12.37 3.60
CA ASN A 214 8.47 -13.47 4.42
C ASN A 214 9.77 -13.06 5.15
N SER A 215 9.67 -12.11 6.07
CA SER A 215 10.80 -11.58 6.84
C SER A 215 10.46 -11.54 8.34
N GLY A 216 11.42 -11.88 9.17
CA GLY A 216 11.26 -11.84 10.62
C GLY A 216 10.09 -12.69 11.11
N ARG A 217 9.16 -12.06 11.82
CA ARG A 217 7.94 -12.69 12.37
C ARG A 217 6.76 -12.73 11.39
N ASN A 218 6.83 -11.98 10.29
CA ASN A 218 5.80 -11.94 9.26
C ASN A 218 6.00 -13.07 8.26
N GLN A 219 5.67 -14.30 8.65
CA GLN A 219 5.81 -15.47 7.80
C GLN A 219 4.47 -16.14 7.58
N LEU A 220 4.28 -16.64 6.38
CA LEU A 220 3.18 -17.56 6.07
C LEU A 220 3.55 -18.95 6.61
N THR A 221 3.10 -19.26 7.83
CA THR A 221 3.44 -20.52 8.50
C THR A 221 2.43 -21.62 8.13
N SER A 222 2.89 -22.89 8.23
CA SER A 222 2.00 -24.05 8.10
C SER A 222 0.88 -24.03 9.14
N ASP A 223 1.18 -23.64 10.37
CA ASP A 223 0.19 -23.57 11.45
C ASP A 223 -0.95 -22.60 11.13
N LEU A 224 -0.64 -21.45 10.51
CA LEU A 224 -1.67 -20.51 10.04
C LEU A 224 -2.52 -21.11 8.93
N LEU A 225 -1.91 -21.78 7.97
CA LEU A 225 -2.65 -22.43 6.88
C LEU A 225 -3.51 -23.57 7.38
N ASP A 226 -3.02 -24.37 8.35
CA ASP A 226 -3.78 -25.44 8.98
C ASP A 226 -4.96 -24.91 9.81
N ALA A 227 -4.77 -23.77 10.48
CA ALA A 227 -5.85 -23.10 11.20
C ALA A 227 -6.93 -22.59 10.21
N LEU A 228 -6.54 -21.93 9.13
CA LEU A 228 -7.46 -21.46 8.08
C LEU A 228 -8.20 -22.64 7.40
N ALA A 229 -7.52 -23.77 7.18
CA ALA A 229 -8.11 -24.97 6.56
C ALA A 229 -9.24 -25.60 7.42
N LYS A 230 -9.26 -25.32 8.71
CA LYS A 230 -10.34 -25.79 9.63
C LYS A 230 -11.51 -24.81 9.73
N GLY A 231 -11.37 -23.62 9.18
CA GLY A 231 -12.35 -22.54 9.26
C GLY A 231 -13.49 -22.65 8.25
N ASN A 232 -14.12 -21.51 7.97
CA ASN A 232 -15.20 -21.39 7.00
C ASN A 232 -14.68 -21.49 5.54
N VAL A 233 -15.59 -21.41 4.55
CA VAL A 233 -15.23 -21.54 3.14
C VAL A 233 -14.18 -20.49 2.69
N ARG A 234 -14.29 -19.24 3.17
CA ARG A 234 -13.35 -18.17 2.80
C ARG A 234 -11.96 -18.43 3.35
N GLU A 235 -11.88 -18.93 4.58
CA GLU A 235 -10.62 -19.31 5.24
C GLU A 235 -10.00 -20.53 4.55
N LYS A 236 -10.79 -21.54 4.20
CA LYS A 236 -10.34 -22.72 3.44
C LYS A 236 -9.77 -22.33 2.08
N ASN A 237 -10.45 -21.45 1.36
CA ASN A 237 -9.95 -20.92 0.09
C ASN A 237 -8.61 -20.19 0.27
N ALA A 238 -8.46 -19.42 1.34
CA ALA A 238 -7.21 -18.72 1.65
C ALA A 238 -6.09 -19.68 2.03
N ALA A 239 -6.40 -20.75 2.78
CA ALA A 239 -5.42 -21.81 3.09
C ALA A 239 -4.90 -22.47 1.81
N GLN A 240 -5.81 -22.81 0.90
CA GLN A 240 -5.46 -23.44 -0.38
C GLN A 240 -4.66 -22.49 -1.28
N TYR A 241 -5.04 -21.21 -1.34
CA TYR A 241 -4.28 -20.17 -2.02
C TYR A 241 -2.88 -20.02 -1.42
N GLY A 242 -2.76 -20.05 -0.09
CA GLY A 242 -1.48 -19.97 0.61
C GLY A 242 -0.57 -21.16 0.32
N GLN A 243 -1.12 -22.38 0.24
CA GLN A 243 -0.38 -23.57 -0.16
C GLN A 243 0.15 -23.43 -1.60
N ALA A 244 -0.67 -22.92 -2.52
CA ALA A 244 -0.25 -22.66 -3.89
C ALA A 244 0.87 -21.59 -3.94
N LEU A 245 0.75 -20.53 -3.14
CA LEU A 245 1.76 -19.47 -3.03
C LEU A 245 3.08 -20.02 -2.49
N GLN A 246 3.08 -20.79 -1.40
CA GLN A 246 4.29 -21.40 -0.85
C GLN A 246 4.96 -22.36 -1.85
N ALA A 247 4.19 -23.15 -2.57
CA ALA A 247 4.72 -24.04 -3.59
C ALA A 247 5.35 -23.24 -4.75
N MET A 248 4.72 -22.14 -5.17
CA MET A 248 5.25 -21.25 -6.21
C MET A 248 6.58 -20.61 -5.76
N GLU A 249 6.64 -20.06 -4.54
CA GLU A 249 7.87 -19.50 -3.96
C GLU A 249 9.01 -20.54 -3.86
N ALA A 250 8.67 -21.78 -3.60
CA ALA A 250 9.61 -22.91 -3.62
C ALA A 250 9.95 -23.40 -5.04
N SER A 251 9.49 -22.72 -6.09
CA SER A 251 9.64 -23.12 -7.50
C SER A 251 9.02 -24.49 -7.84
N LYS A 252 8.10 -24.98 -7.02
CA LYS A 252 7.33 -26.21 -7.22
C LYS A 252 6.04 -25.92 -8.01
N TYR A 253 6.22 -25.45 -9.23
CA TYR A 253 5.13 -24.91 -10.04
C TYR A 253 3.99 -25.88 -10.32
N ASP A 254 4.26 -27.19 -10.48
CA ASP A 254 3.22 -28.19 -10.71
C ASP A 254 2.37 -28.43 -9.45
N GLU A 255 3.00 -28.43 -8.25
CA GLU A 255 2.29 -28.48 -6.98
C GLU A 255 1.45 -27.20 -6.79
N ALA A 256 2.02 -26.02 -7.09
CA ALA A 256 1.33 -24.76 -7.01
C ALA A 256 0.09 -24.70 -7.93
N ARG A 257 0.23 -25.16 -9.17
CA ARG A 257 -0.85 -25.27 -10.14
C ARG A 257 -1.95 -26.19 -9.65
N LYS A 258 -1.60 -27.39 -9.15
CA LYS A 258 -2.55 -28.36 -8.61
C LYS A 258 -3.34 -27.78 -7.45
N ALA A 259 -2.67 -27.08 -6.53
CA ALA A 259 -3.32 -26.44 -5.40
C ALA A 259 -4.24 -25.27 -5.82
N LEU A 260 -3.86 -24.48 -6.85
CA LEU A 260 -4.63 -23.33 -7.28
C LEU A 260 -5.83 -23.70 -8.18
N GLN A 261 -5.78 -24.83 -8.88
CA GLN A 261 -6.77 -25.19 -9.90
C GLN A 261 -8.23 -25.23 -9.40
N PRO A 262 -8.57 -25.80 -8.22
CA PRO A 262 -9.95 -25.78 -7.72
C PRO A 262 -10.48 -24.37 -7.49
N LEU A 263 -9.61 -23.46 -7.03
CA LEU A 263 -9.97 -22.06 -6.80
C LEU A 263 -10.25 -21.33 -8.12
N LEU A 264 -9.40 -21.51 -9.13
CA LEU A 264 -9.62 -20.99 -10.48
C LEU A 264 -10.89 -21.55 -11.12
N ALA A 265 -11.19 -22.85 -10.93
CA ALA A 265 -12.41 -23.45 -11.44
C ALA A 265 -13.67 -22.86 -10.80
N SER A 266 -13.61 -22.56 -9.51
CA SER A 266 -14.74 -21.97 -8.77
C SER A 266 -14.97 -20.49 -9.08
N ALA A 267 -13.90 -19.74 -9.36
CA ALA A 267 -13.93 -18.29 -9.62
C ALA A 267 -12.86 -17.90 -10.67
N PRO A 268 -13.09 -18.17 -11.95
CA PRO A 268 -12.09 -18.01 -13.01
C PRO A 268 -11.67 -16.57 -13.27
N ASP A 269 -12.49 -15.60 -12.88
CA ASP A 269 -12.21 -14.16 -13.03
C ASP A 269 -11.66 -13.50 -11.74
N ASN A 270 -11.39 -14.30 -10.69
CA ASN A 270 -10.88 -13.75 -9.43
C ASN A 270 -9.45 -13.21 -9.60
N PRO A 271 -9.19 -11.91 -9.33
CA PRO A 271 -7.88 -11.30 -9.56
C PRO A 271 -6.75 -11.95 -8.77
N TRP A 272 -7.00 -12.42 -7.55
CA TRP A 272 -6.00 -13.10 -6.72
C TRP A 272 -5.53 -14.40 -7.35
N TYR A 273 -6.48 -15.16 -7.88
CA TYR A 273 -6.17 -16.44 -8.50
C TYR A 273 -5.50 -16.28 -9.85
N LEU A 274 -5.96 -15.30 -10.64
CA LEU A 274 -5.35 -14.97 -11.93
C LEU A 274 -3.92 -14.44 -11.78
N ASP A 275 -3.67 -13.62 -10.77
CA ASP A 275 -2.33 -13.10 -10.43
C ASP A 275 -1.36 -14.25 -10.12
N LEU A 276 -1.72 -15.11 -9.16
CA LEU A 276 -0.87 -16.25 -8.80
C LEU A 276 -0.71 -17.27 -9.95
N ALA A 277 -1.76 -17.50 -10.72
CA ALA A 277 -1.68 -18.39 -11.90
C ALA A 277 -0.73 -17.83 -12.97
N THR A 278 -0.69 -16.50 -13.13
CA THR A 278 0.25 -15.83 -14.02
C THR A 278 1.68 -16.02 -13.55
N ASP A 279 1.95 -15.81 -12.26
CA ASP A 279 3.28 -16.03 -11.67
C ASP A 279 3.76 -17.48 -11.88
N ILE A 280 2.86 -18.47 -11.67
CA ILE A 280 3.14 -19.89 -11.89
C ILE A 280 3.45 -20.17 -13.37
N ASP A 281 2.67 -19.64 -14.29
CA ASP A 281 2.88 -19.87 -15.74
C ASP A 281 4.19 -19.23 -16.20
N LEU A 282 4.48 -18.03 -15.78
CA LEU A 282 5.73 -17.32 -16.11
C LEU A 282 6.95 -18.05 -15.54
N GLY A 283 6.86 -18.55 -14.29
CA GLY A 283 7.89 -19.37 -13.68
C GLY A 283 8.19 -20.65 -14.47
N GLN A 284 7.18 -21.24 -15.12
CA GLN A 284 7.32 -22.38 -16.04
C GLN A 284 7.66 -21.98 -17.49
N LYS A 285 7.90 -20.70 -17.78
CA LYS A 285 8.13 -20.16 -19.14
C LYS A 285 6.95 -20.38 -20.09
N LYS A 286 5.74 -20.43 -19.57
CA LYS A 286 4.46 -20.62 -20.30
C LYS A 286 3.72 -19.28 -20.48
N ALA A 287 4.41 -18.26 -20.95
CA ALA A 287 3.86 -16.91 -21.11
C ALA A 287 2.57 -16.90 -21.98
N THR A 288 2.51 -17.75 -23.01
CA THR A 288 1.32 -17.86 -23.87
C THR A 288 0.08 -18.32 -23.10
N ASP A 289 0.21 -19.24 -22.13
CA ASP A 289 -0.90 -19.71 -21.30
C ASP A 289 -1.40 -18.57 -20.39
N ALA A 290 -0.49 -17.83 -19.79
CA ALA A 290 -0.81 -16.64 -18.99
C ALA A 290 -1.55 -15.57 -19.82
N ILE A 291 -1.03 -15.24 -21.03
CA ILE A 291 -1.65 -14.27 -21.94
C ILE A 291 -3.08 -14.69 -22.29
N ASN A 292 -3.27 -15.95 -22.71
CA ASN A 292 -4.58 -16.45 -23.12
C ASN A 292 -5.59 -16.41 -21.97
N ARG A 293 -5.18 -16.80 -20.76
CA ARG A 293 -6.02 -16.74 -19.56
C ARG A 293 -6.43 -15.31 -19.22
N LEU A 294 -5.47 -14.39 -19.18
CA LEU A 294 -5.71 -12.99 -18.82
C LEU A 294 -6.56 -12.26 -19.85
N LYS A 295 -6.38 -12.54 -21.15
CA LYS A 295 -7.24 -11.99 -22.21
C LYS A 295 -8.69 -12.43 -22.09
N GLY A 296 -8.94 -13.61 -21.53
CA GLY A 296 -10.28 -14.13 -21.27
C GLY A 296 -10.94 -13.57 -20.00
N ALA A 297 -10.20 -12.91 -19.12
CA ALA A 297 -10.72 -12.38 -17.86
C ALA A 297 -11.67 -11.19 -18.10
N LYS A 298 -12.86 -11.21 -17.45
CA LYS A 298 -13.92 -10.21 -17.67
C LYS A 298 -13.50 -8.77 -17.35
N ASP A 299 -12.69 -8.59 -16.32
CA ASP A 299 -12.31 -7.25 -15.83
C ASP A 299 -10.91 -6.81 -16.26
N ILE A 300 -10.32 -7.45 -17.26
CA ILE A 300 -8.95 -7.15 -17.72
C ILE A 300 -8.73 -5.68 -18.10
N ARG A 301 -9.77 -4.99 -18.57
CA ARG A 301 -9.66 -3.60 -19.01
C ARG A 301 -9.66 -2.58 -17.87
N ASN A 302 -10.22 -2.94 -16.71
CA ASN A 302 -10.43 -2.02 -15.59
C ASN A 302 -9.61 -2.41 -14.35
N ASN A 303 -9.17 -3.67 -14.25
CA ASN A 303 -8.41 -4.11 -13.10
C ASN A 303 -6.90 -3.84 -13.28
N PRO A 304 -6.29 -2.95 -12.46
CA PRO A 304 -4.88 -2.57 -12.58
C PRO A 304 -3.93 -3.76 -12.44
N VAL A 305 -4.22 -4.70 -11.54
CA VAL A 305 -3.36 -5.88 -11.30
C VAL A 305 -3.34 -6.76 -12.55
N LEU A 306 -4.51 -7.05 -13.12
CA LEU A 306 -4.60 -7.90 -14.32
C LEU A 306 -3.94 -7.24 -15.54
N GLN A 307 -4.02 -5.90 -15.67
CA GLN A 307 -3.34 -5.17 -16.75
C GLN A 307 -1.82 -5.28 -16.64
N LEU A 308 -1.26 -5.11 -15.43
CA LEU A 308 0.19 -5.28 -15.21
C LEU A 308 0.63 -6.71 -15.43
N ASN A 309 -0.14 -7.69 -14.98
CA ASN A 309 0.14 -9.10 -15.21
C ASN A 309 0.13 -9.44 -16.71
N LEU A 310 -0.84 -8.93 -17.47
CA LEU A 310 -0.89 -9.15 -18.92
C LEU A 310 0.29 -8.48 -19.64
N ALA A 311 0.65 -7.27 -19.24
CA ALA A 311 1.83 -6.58 -19.80
C ALA A 311 3.13 -7.34 -19.49
N ASN A 312 3.30 -7.83 -18.25
CA ASN A 312 4.45 -8.66 -17.89
C ASN A 312 4.46 -9.99 -18.66
N ALA A 313 3.30 -10.64 -18.82
CA ALA A 313 3.20 -11.87 -19.62
C ALA A 313 3.60 -11.64 -21.09
N TYR A 314 3.19 -10.53 -21.70
CA TYR A 314 3.63 -10.16 -23.03
C TYR A 314 5.15 -9.90 -23.10
N LEU A 315 5.75 -9.25 -22.10
CA LEU A 315 7.20 -9.04 -22.03
C LEU A 315 7.96 -10.34 -21.95
N GLN A 316 7.56 -11.24 -21.07
CA GLN A 316 8.17 -12.57 -20.91
C GLN A 316 7.92 -13.48 -22.13
N GLY A 317 6.85 -13.24 -22.85
CA GLY A 317 6.49 -13.94 -24.10
C GLY A 317 7.12 -13.35 -25.37
N GLY A 318 8.03 -12.35 -25.23
CA GLY A 318 8.71 -11.75 -26.38
C GLY A 318 7.81 -10.88 -27.27
N GLN A 319 6.73 -10.32 -26.70
CA GLN A 319 5.75 -9.48 -27.40
C GLN A 319 5.74 -8.06 -26.80
N PRO A 320 6.88 -7.32 -26.78
CA PRO A 320 6.97 -6.03 -26.10
C PRO A 320 6.08 -4.94 -26.71
N GLY A 321 5.72 -5.02 -27.97
CA GLY A 321 4.79 -4.08 -28.62
C GLY A 321 3.38 -4.09 -28.01
N GLU A 322 2.87 -5.30 -27.70
CA GLU A 322 1.59 -5.47 -27.01
C GLU A 322 1.66 -4.94 -25.56
N ALA A 323 2.78 -5.21 -24.88
CA ALA A 323 3.03 -4.68 -23.55
C ALA A 323 3.01 -3.13 -23.53
N VAL A 324 3.70 -2.49 -24.48
CA VAL A 324 3.72 -1.02 -24.62
C VAL A 324 2.32 -0.45 -24.82
N THR A 325 1.49 -1.11 -25.63
CA THR A 325 0.12 -0.66 -25.88
C THR A 325 -0.71 -0.62 -24.59
N ILE A 326 -0.60 -1.65 -23.75
CA ILE A 326 -1.29 -1.71 -22.46
C ILE A 326 -0.69 -0.68 -21.49
N LEU A 327 0.63 -0.63 -21.38
CA LEU A 327 1.35 0.15 -20.38
C LEU A 327 1.25 1.65 -20.62
N ASN A 328 1.21 2.12 -21.87
CA ASN A 328 0.96 3.53 -22.17
C ASN A 328 -0.41 3.99 -21.63
N ARG A 329 -1.46 3.19 -21.81
CA ARG A 329 -2.77 3.50 -21.24
C ARG A 329 -2.77 3.37 -19.73
N TYR A 330 -2.10 2.34 -19.21
CA TYR A 330 -2.00 2.10 -17.78
C TYR A 330 -1.33 3.27 -17.05
N THR A 331 -0.14 3.69 -17.48
CA THR A 331 0.63 4.78 -16.87
C THR A 331 -0.04 6.14 -17.04
N PHE A 332 -0.84 6.33 -18.10
CA PHE A 332 -1.66 7.52 -18.24
C PHE A 332 -2.74 7.62 -17.14
N ASN A 333 -3.40 6.51 -16.80
CA ASN A 333 -4.46 6.45 -15.81
C ASN A 333 -3.93 6.29 -14.38
N ASN A 334 -2.78 5.64 -14.19
CA ASN A 334 -2.15 5.31 -12.92
C ASN A 334 -0.73 5.90 -12.87
N LYS A 335 -0.65 7.23 -12.92
CA LYS A 335 0.63 7.96 -13.02
C LYS A 335 1.56 7.72 -11.87
N ASP A 336 1.01 7.40 -10.70
CA ASP A 336 1.73 7.22 -9.44
C ASP A 336 2.15 5.76 -9.19
N ASP A 337 1.86 4.84 -10.11
CA ASP A 337 2.27 3.45 -9.99
C ASP A 337 3.65 3.22 -10.64
N GLN A 338 4.67 3.07 -9.78
CA GLN A 338 6.04 2.84 -10.21
C GLN A 338 6.18 1.53 -11.02
N ASN A 339 5.41 0.48 -10.70
CA ASN A 339 5.48 -0.79 -11.43
C ASN A 339 5.08 -0.64 -12.90
N GLY A 340 4.07 0.19 -13.17
CA GLY A 340 3.66 0.49 -14.55
C GLY A 340 4.78 1.16 -15.36
N TRP A 341 5.47 2.12 -14.77
CA TRP A 341 6.60 2.80 -15.40
C TRP A 341 7.81 1.89 -15.59
N GLU A 342 8.08 1.02 -14.62
CA GLU A 342 9.18 0.06 -14.73
C GLU A 342 8.95 -0.95 -15.85
N LEU A 343 7.75 -1.53 -15.93
CA LEU A 343 7.39 -2.43 -17.03
C LEU A 343 7.39 -1.72 -18.39
N LEU A 344 6.95 -0.45 -18.45
CA LEU A 344 7.00 0.34 -19.68
C LEU A 344 8.44 0.58 -20.12
N ALA A 345 9.35 0.89 -19.19
CA ALA A 345 10.76 1.03 -19.49
C ALA A 345 11.36 -0.26 -20.06
N GLN A 346 11.05 -1.41 -19.43
CA GLN A 346 11.50 -2.71 -19.93
C GLN A 346 10.97 -3.01 -21.33
N ALA A 347 9.69 -2.72 -21.58
CA ALA A 347 9.06 -2.95 -22.88
C ALA A 347 9.68 -2.07 -23.99
N GLN A 348 9.91 -0.80 -23.70
CA GLN A 348 10.56 0.13 -24.64
C GLN A 348 12.02 -0.27 -24.90
N GLY A 349 12.73 -0.73 -23.86
CA GLY A 349 14.10 -1.24 -24.00
C GLY A 349 14.19 -2.47 -24.90
N GLN A 350 13.24 -3.43 -24.78
CA GLN A 350 13.18 -4.60 -25.67
C GLN A 350 12.88 -4.23 -27.13
N LEU A 351 12.17 -3.14 -27.37
CA LEU A 351 11.91 -2.62 -28.72
C LEU A 351 13.07 -1.78 -29.28
N GLY A 352 14.07 -1.44 -28.47
CA GLY A 352 15.17 -0.55 -28.85
C GLY A 352 14.79 0.94 -28.86
N ASN A 353 13.62 1.32 -28.34
CA ASN A 353 13.16 2.69 -28.23
C ASN A 353 13.82 3.41 -27.05
N ARG A 354 15.10 3.73 -27.19
CA ARG A 354 15.97 4.17 -26.09
C ARG A 354 15.49 5.47 -25.42
N ASP A 355 15.01 6.43 -26.18
CA ASP A 355 14.47 7.69 -25.65
C ASP A 355 13.26 7.45 -24.74
N GLN A 356 12.34 6.57 -25.17
CA GLN A 356 11.12 6.24 -24.41
C GLN A 356 11.44 5.37 -23.18
N GLU A 357 12.41 4.47 -23.29
CA GLU A 357 12.93 3.71 -22.15
C GLU A 357 13.44 4.65 -21.05
N LEU A 358 14.32 5.61 -21.45
CA LEU A 358 14.89 6.57 -20.50
C LEU A 358 13.81 7.45 -19.87
N ALA A 359 12.82 7.87 -20.66
CA ALA A 359 11.71 8.67 -20.17
C ALA A 359 10.84 7.91 -19.15
N ALA A 360 10.52 6.64 -19.40
CA ALA A 360 9.76 5.81 -18.47
C ALA A 360 10.56 5.55 -17.17
N ARG A 361 11.86 5.27 -17.25
CA ARG A 361 12.74 5.17 -16.09
C ARG A 361 12.79 6.47 -15.28
N ALA A 362 12.81 7.61 -15.96
CA ALA A 362 12.80 8.91 -15.31
C ALA A 362 11.53 9.15 -14.50
N GLU A 363 10.36 8.73 -15.00
CA GLU A 363 9.12 8.82 -14.23
C GLU A 363 9.18 7.97 -12.95
N GLY A 364 9.68 6.74 -13.02
CA GLY A 364 9.91 5.90 -11.85
C GLY A 364 10.85 6.54 -10.83
N LEU A 365 11.94 7.17 -11.29
CA LEU A 365 12.86 7.91 -10.41
C LEU A 365 12.22 9.16 -9.81
N ALA A 366 11.43 9.89 -10.59
CA ALA A 366 10.70 11.06 -10.11
C ALA A 366 9.71 10.68 -9.01
N LEU A 367 8.99 9.57 -9.16
CA LEU A 367 8.12 9.01 -8.14
C LEU A 367 8.88 8.60 -6.87
N ALA A 368 10.12 8.12 -7.02
CA ALA A 368 11.00 7.80 -5.90
C ALA A 368 11.70 9.04 -5.28
N GLY A 369 11.37 10.25 -5.73
CA GLY A 369 11.98 11.50 -5.26
C GLY A 369 13.40 11.77 -5.75
N ARG A 370 13.91 10.94 -6.66
CA ARG A 370 15.28 11.07 -7.21
C ARG A 370 15.29 12.04 -8.39
N LEU A 371 14.91 13.30 -8.11
CA LEU A 371 14.62 14.29 -9.15
C LEU A 371 15.82 14.61 -10.04
N ASP A 372 17.04 14.70 -9.48
CA ASP A 372 18.27 14.94 -10.27
C ASP A 372 18.51 13.83 -11.29
N GLN A 373 18.36 12.59 -10.89
CA GLN A 373 18.54 11.44 -11.75
C GLN A 373 17.45 11.38 -12.84
N ALA A 374 16.20 11.68 -12.46
CA ALA A 374 15.09 11.76 -13.41
C ALA A 374 15.33 12.83 -14.48
N ILE A 375 15.76 14.04 -14.10
CA ILE A 375 16.10 15.12 -15.01
C ILE A 375 17.25 14.72 -15.94
N SER A 376 18.28 14.06 -15.42
CA SER A 376 19.43 13.57 -16.22
C SER A 376 18.97 12.57 -17.29
N LEU A 377 18.09 11.61 -16.92
CA LEU A 377 17.58 10.64 -17.90
C LEU A 377 16.67 11.29 -18.95
N LEU A 378 15.82 12.25 -18.56
CA LEU A 378 15.00 12.99 -19.53
C LEU A 378 15.84 13.84 -20.46
N SER A 379 16.91 14.49 -19.97
CA SER A 379 17.84 15.24 -20.81
C SER A 379 18.54 14.33 -21.82
N SER A 380 18.93 13.12 -21.37
CA SER A 380 19.49 12.10 -22.27
C SER A 380 18.46 11.63 -23.31
N ALA A 381 17.19 11.45 -22.93
CA ALA A 381 16.11 11.11 -23.84
C ALA A 381 15.87 12.24 -24.88
N SER A 382 15.81 13.50 -24.42
CA SER A 382 15.62 14.68 -25.28
C SER A 382 16.73 14.81 -26.32
N SER A 383 17.98 14.47 -25.97
CA SER A 383 19.11 14.54 -26.91
C SER A 383 19.08 13.44 -27.99
N GLN A 384 18.32 12.37 -27.83
CA GLN A 384 18.24 11.24 -28.76
C GLN A 384 17.14 11.40 -29.82
N VAL A 385 16.25 12.38 -29.67
CA VAL A 385 15.15 12.62 -30.62
C VAL A 385 15.45 13.80 -31.54
N LYS A 386 14.71 13.88 -32.63
CA LYS A 386 14.88 14.97 -33.62
C LYS A 386 14.67 16.33 -32.95
N LEU A 387 15.61 17.23 -33.16
CA LEU A 387 15.53 18.63 -32.68
C LEU A 387 14.24 19.30 -33.17
N GLY A 388 13.54 19.97 -32.26
CA GLY A 388 12.26 20.65 -32.54
C GLY A 388 11.06 19.69 -32.68
N SER A 389 11.22 18.40 -32.45
CA SER A 389 10.11 17.44 -32.48
C SER A 389 9.17 17.63 -31.30
N LEU A 390 7.92 17.19 -31.46
CA LEU A 390 6.93 17.13 -30.35
C LEU A 390 7.44 16.27 -29.20
N GLN A 391 8.18 15.20 -29.50
CA GLN A 391 8.72 14.31 -28.49
C GLN A 391 9.79 15.02 -27.64
N GLN A 392 10.68 15.80 -28.28
CA GLN A 392 11.63 16.63 -27.56
C GLN A 392 10.92 17.63 -26.64
N ALA A 393 9.94 18.35 -27.18
CA ALA A 393 9.18 19.33 -26.40
C ALA A 393 8.49 18.72 -25.17
N ARG A 394 8.01 17.47 -25.27
CA ARG A 394 7.43 16.74 -24.12
C ARG A 394 8.47 16.46 -23.03
N TYR A 395 9.67 16.00 -23.42
CA TYR A 395 10.73 15.72 -22.45
C TYR A 395 11.20 17.02 -21.78
N ASP A 396 11.39 18.07 -22.54
CA ASP A 396 11.85 19.38 -22.04
C ASP A 396 10.81 19.98 -21.07
N ALA A 397 9.53 19.93 -21.42
CA ALA A 397 8.46 20.37 -20.52
C ALA A 397 8.43 19.57 -19.21
N ARG A 398 8.69 18.26 -19.27
CA ARG A 398 8.77 17.43 -18.05
C ARG A 398 9.98 17.76 -17.21
N ILE A 399 11.14 18.02 -17.82
CA ILE A 399 12.34 18.50 -17.14
C ILE A 399 12.05 19.79 -16.36
N ASP A 400 11.36 20.75 -17.00
CA ASP A 400 11.02 22.01 -16.34
C ASP A 400 10.07 21.84 -15.16
N GLN A 401 9.10 20.92 -15.27
CA GLN A 401 8.23 20.56 -14.15
C GLN A 401 9.03 19.99 -12.98
N LEU A 402 9.96 19.06 -13.24
CA LEU A 402 10.79 18.44 -12.19
C LEU A 402 11.76 19.44 -11.55
N ARG A 403 12.34 20.36 -12.34
CA ARG A 403 13.14 21.48 -11.83
C ARG A 403 12.32 22.41 -10.93
N GLY A 404 11.08 22.69 -11.32
CA GLY A 404 10.15 23.46 -10.50
C GLY A 404 9.84 22.76 -9.17
N LEU A 405 9.73 21.44 -9.16
CA LEU A 405 9.62 20.65 -7.91
C LEU A 405 10.88 20.76 -7.08
N GLN A 406 12.06 20.56 -7.64
CA GLN A 406 13.33 20.69 -6.93
C GLN A 406 13.47 22.06 -6.24
N GLN A 407 13.15 23.14 -6.96
CA GLN A 407 13.23 24.47 -6.39
C GLN A 407 12.31 24.66 -5.18
N ARG A 408 11.10 24.04 -5.21
CA ARG A 408 10.16 24.07 -4.07
C ARG A 408 10.70 23.30 -2.86
N PHE A 409 11.46 22.21 -3.08
CA PHE A 409 12.00 21.38 -1.99
C PHE A 409 13.37 21.81 -1.50
N LYS A 410 14.15 22.55 -2.31
CA LYS A 410 15.48 23.03 -1.96
C LYS A 410 15.60 23.73 -0.58
N PRO A 411 14.62 24.53 -0.11
CA PRO A 411 14.68 25.12 1.23
C PRO A 411 14.66 24.07 2.35
N TYR A 412 14.17 22.86 2.07
CA TYR A 412 13.98 21.80 3.06
C TYR A 412 15.10 20.74 3.05
N GLU A 413 15.96 20.72 2.01
CA GLU A 413 17.11 19.81 1.90
C GLU A 413 18.28 20.22 2.82
N LYS A 414 18.32 21.46 3.26
CA LYS A 414 19.41 22.03 4.09
C LYS A 414 19.05 22.12 5.56
N MET A 415 17.91 21.59 5.95
CA MET A 415 17.40 21.57 7.31
C MET A 415 17.46 20.18 7.90
#